data_10cfdd261e306365a173a7bbf4da74c2
#
_entry.id   10cfdd261e306365a173a7bbf4da74c2
#
_cell.length_a   1.000
_cell.length_b   1.000
_cell.length_c   1.000
_cell.angle_alpha   90.00
_cell.angle_beta   90.00
_cell.angle_gamma   90.00
#
_symmetry.space_group_name_H-M   'P 1'
#
loop_
_entity.id
_entity.type
_entity.pdbx_description
1 polymer ?
#
loop_
_entity_poly.entity_id
_entity_poly.type
_entity_poly.pdbx_seq_one_letter_code
_entity_poly.pdbx_strand_id
1 'polypeptide(L)'
;MTNAVCRLAVAALVLSGCFAATAQTQTPPAASEPPPKADAGTTAQTKCIDENDHYKRSGKQPLFMIELANLCEQRMKCRVLAYVTSAKGAALGRGTLVLAPKSQGAAAKKSYTMRVKMIGGSSQSTRECRAF
;
A
#
# COMPACT_ATOMS: atom_id res chain seq x y z
N MET A 1 46.06 -18.33 30.60
CA MET A 1 45.62 -19.64 31.10
C MET A 1 44.60 -20.16 30.06
N THR A 2 45.14 -20.95 29.19
CA THR A 2 44.84 -22.35 28.81
C THR A 2 43.48 -22.49 28.09
N ASN A 3 43.49 -22.48 26.75
CA ASN A 3 43.40 -23.64 25.80
C ASN A 3 42.20 -24.56 26.01
N ALA A 4 41.40 -24.68 24.99
CA ALA A 4 40.95 -25.98 24.50
C ALA A 4 40.53 -25.90 23.06
N VAL A 5 41.35 -26.40 22.18
CA VAL A 5 41.11 -26.80 20.79
C VAL A 5 40.30 -28.09 20.83
N CYS A 6 39.15 -28.13 20.19
CA CYS A 6 38.48 -29.39 19.85
C CYS A 6 38.28 -29.46 18.35
N ARG A 7 39.21 -30.16 17.68
CA ARG A 7 39.10 -30.68 16.32
C ARG A 7 38.26 -31.95 16.38
N LEU A 8 37.21 -32.00 15.63
CA LEU A 8 36.55 -33.25 15.25
C LEU A 8 36.26 -33.22 13.78
N ALA A 9 37.03 -34.05 13.07
CA ALA A 9 36.81 -34.46 11.70
C ALA A 9 35.63 -35.45 11.68
N VAL A 10 34.68 -35.26 10.79
CA VAL A 10 33.73 -36.32 10.43
C VAL A 10 33.54 -36.36 8.94
N ALA A 11 33.86 -37.55 8.48
CA ALA A 11 33.78 -38.19 7.21
C ALA A 11 32.68 -37.80 6.22
N ALA A 12 33.11 -37.80 4.95
CA ALA A 12 32.31 -37.80 3.74
C ALA A 12 31.42 -39.05 3.66
N LEU A 13 30.18 -38.89 3.39
CA LEU A 13 29.29 -39.91 2.83
C LEU A 13 28.64 -39.34 1.56
N VAL A 14 29.23 -39.77 0.42
CA VAL A 14 28.71 -39.58 -0.92
C VAL A 14 27.56 -40.59 -1.10
N LEU A 15 26.35 -40.15 -1.12
CA LEU A 15 25.18 -40.90 -1.59
C LEU A 15 24.76 -40.36 -2.93
N SER A 16 25.18 -41.06 -3.98
CA SER A 16 24.69 -40.89 -5.35
C SER A 16 23.21 -41.30 -5.39
N GLY A 17 22.31 -40.32 -5.37
CA GLY A 17 20.91 -40.49 -5.69
C GLY A 17 20.62 -40.12 -7.12
N CYS A 18 20.34 -41.14 -7.95
CA CYS A 18 19.76 -40.96 -9.28
C CYS A 18 18.38 -40.33 -9.15
N PHE A 19 18.23 -39.04 -9.43
CA PHE A 19 16.91 -38.42 -9.61
C PHE A 19 16.44 -38.71 -11.03
N ALA A 20 15.47 -39.59 -11.16
CA ALA A 20 14.66 -39.75 -12.36
C ALA A 20 13.95 -38.41 -12.64
N ALA A 21 14.25 -37.79 -13.75
CA ALA A 21 13.54 -36.61 -14.24
C ALA A 21 12.13 -37.02 -14.65
N THR A 22 11.15 -36.82 -13.76
CA THR A 22 9.74 -36.82 -14.16
C THR A 22 9.47 -35.50 -14.88
N ALA A 23 9.25 -35.58 -16.18
CA ALA A 23 8.76 -34.48 -16.99
C ALA A 23 7.35 -34.10 -16.45
N GLN A 24 7.31 -33.03 -15.66
CA GLN A 24 6.04 -32.38 -15.32
C GLN A 24 5.57 -31.63 -16.57
N THR A 25 4.57 -32.17 -17.22
CA THR A 25 3.80 -31.46 -18.24
C THR A 25 3.14 -30.27 -17.53
N GLN A 26 3.74 -29.08 -17.66
CA GLN A 26 3.12 -27.84 -17.22
C GLN A 26 1.93 -27.57 -18.12
N THR A 27 0.74 -27.82 -17.58
CA THR A 27 -0.50 -27.30 -18.15
C THR A 27 -0.38 -25.78 -18.22
N PRO A 28 -0.58 -25.13 -19.40
CA PRO A 28 -0.53 -23.70 -19.48
C PRO A 28 -1.57 -23.10 -18.51
N PRO A 29 -1.21 -22.04 -17.75
CA PRO A 29 -2.17 -21.40 -16.88
C PRO A 29 -3.35 -20.93 -17.72
N ALA A 30 -4.56 -21.32 -17.30
CA ALA A 30 -5.79 -20.86 -17.88
C ALA A 30 -5.74 -19.34 -18.01
N ALA A 31 -6.09 -18.86 -19.20
CA ALA A 31 -6.16 -17.45 -19.54
C ALA A 31 -6.90 -16.72 -18.41
N SER A 32 -6.18 -15.82 -17.76
CA SER A 32 -6.76 -14.95 -16.74
C SER A 32 -7.94 -14.23 -17.36
N GLU A 33 -9.12 -14.43 -16.81
CA GLU A 33 -10.30 -13.65 -17.13
C GLU A 33 -9.93 -12.16 -17.08
N PRO A 34 -10.30 -11.37 -18.09
CA PRO A 34 -10.04 -9.93 -18.06
C PRO A 34 -10.71 -9.37 -16.80
N PRO A 35 -10.01 -8.46 -16.06
CA PRO A 35 -10.59 -7.87 -14.87
C PRO A 35 -11.93 -7.22 -15.24
N PRO A 36 -12.95 -7.30 -14.37
CA PRO A 36 -14.25 -6.72 -14.63
C PRO A 36 -14.06 -5.25 -15.01
N LYS A 37 -14.66 -4.85 -16.15
CA LYS A 37 -14.62 -3.48 -16.64
C LYS A 37 -15.05 -2.57 -15.50
N ALA A 38 -14.13 -1.73 -15.04
CA ALA A 38 -14.43 -0.68 -14.09
C ALA A 38 -15.57 0.16 -14.68
N ASP A 39 -16.68 0.20 -13.96
CA ASP A 39 -17.87 0.94 -14.36
C ASP A 39 -17.53 2.38 -14.74
N ALA A 40 -18.05 2.83 -15.87
CA ALA A 40 -17.83 4.17 -16.44
C ALA A 40 -18.22 5.33 -15.49
N GLY A 41 -18.85 5.04 -14.37
CA GLY A 41 -19.15 5.99 -13.29
C GLY A 41 -17.94 6.48 -12.49
N THR A 42 -16.86 5.72 -12.46
CA THR A 42 -15.70 6.03 -11.61
C THR A 42 -14.85 7.19 -12.16
N THR A 43 -14.80 7.35 -13.49
CA THR A 43 -13.90 8.34 -14.13
C THR A 43 -14.38 9.79 -13.98
N ALA A 44 -15.69 10.04 -13.94
CA ALA A 44 -16.24 11.38 -13.75
C ALA A 44 -16.07 11.86 -12.28
N GLN A 45 -16.15 10.95 -11.33
CA GLN A 45 -16.02 11.25 -9.89
C GLN A 45 -14.58 11.52 -9.48
N THR A 46 -13.59 11.02 -10.23
CA THR A 46 -12.17 11.27 -9.97
C THR A 46 -11.78 12.74 -10.20
N LYS A 47 -12.45 13.41 -11.12
CA LYS A 47 -12.23 14.85 -11.42
C LYS A 47 -12.78 15.79 -10.35
N CYS A 48 -13.66 15.30 -9.48
CA CYS A 48 -14.25 16.08 -8.40
C CYS A 48 -13.38 16.19 -7.16
N ILE A 49 -12.30 15.41 -7.06
CA ILE A 49 -11.46 15.36 -5.88
C ILE A 49 -10.04 15.80 -6.23
N ASP A 50 -9.62 16.86 -5.57
CA ASP A 50 -8.22 17.25 -5.51
C ASP A 50 -7.53 16.55 -4.34
N GLU A 51 -6.32 16.04 -4.56
CA GLU A 51 -5.56 15.27 -3.58
C GLU A 51 -4.15 15.84 -3.45
N ASN A 52 -3.74 16.04 -2.21
CA ASN A 52 -2.39 16.40 -1.85
C ASN A 52 -1.89 15.50 -0.72
N ASP A 53 -0.73 14.89 -0.89
CA ASP A 53 -0.11 14.06 0.13
C ASP A 53 1.24 14.63 0.56
N HIS A 54 1.52 14.54 1.86
CA HIS A 54 2.76 15.04 2.42
C HIS A 54 3.09 14.41 3.77
N TYR A 55 4.36 14.55 4.17
CA TYR A 55 4.80 14.16 5.49
C TYR A 55 4.72 15.34 6.47
N LYS A 56 4.30 15.05 7.70
CA LYS A 56 4.22 16.02 8.79
C LYS A 56 4.82 15.44 10.07
N ARG A 57 5.28 16.29 10.98
CA ARG A 57 5.62 15.89 12.35
C ARG A 57 4.58 16.38 13.32
N SER A 58 4.20 15.50 14.26
CA SER A 58 3.43 15.89 15.44
C SER A 58 4.27 15.54 16.67
N GLY A 59 4.97 16.54 17.21
CA GLY A 59 6.01 16.32 18.21
C GLY A 59 7.15 15.45 17.66
N LYS A 60 7.41 14.32 18.31
CA LYS A 60 8.43 13.34 17.89
C LYS A 60 7.90 12.29 16.89
N GLN A 61 6.60 12.28 16.61
CA GLN A 61 5.98 11.25 15.76
C GLN A 61 5.93 11.71 14.30
N PRO A 62 6.49 10.93 13.37
CA PRO A 62 6.31 11.16 11.94
C PRO A 62 4.93 10.68 11.49
N LEU A 63 4.28 11.52 10.70
CA LEU A 63 2.96 11.28 10.14
C LEU A 63 3.02 11.39 8.63
N PHE A 64 2.22 10.60 7.94
CA PHE A 64 1.86 10.77 6.54
C PHE A 64 0.41 11.24 6.48
N MET A 65 0.15 12.29 5.71
CA MET A 65 -1.15 12.96 5.61
C MET A 65 -1.58 13.00 4.14
N ILE A 66 -2.83 12.66 3.89
CA ILE A 66 -3.51 12.81 2.62
C ILE A 66 -4.64 13.80 2.82
N GLU A 67 -4.60 14.91 2.11
CA GLU A 67 -5.64 15.94 2.11
C GLU A 67 -6.49 15.77 0.86
N LEU A 68 -7.79 15.68 1.04
CA LEU A 68 -8.75 15.62 -0.05
C LEU A 68 -9.62 16.87 -0.03
N ALA A 69 -9.82 17.49 -1.19
CA ALA A 69 -10.74 18.58 -1.38
C ALA A 69 -11.79 18.20 -2.44
N ASN A 70 -13.06 18.40 -2.10
CA ASN A 70 -14.17 18.21 -3.03
C ASN A 70 -14.36 19.48 -3.86
N LEU A 71 -14.22 19.34 -5.17
CA LEU A 71 -14.39 20.42 -6.15
C LEU A 71 -15.80 20.46 -6.78
N CYS A 72 -16.65 19.48 -6.46
CA CYS A 72 -18.02 19.37 -6.98
C CYS A 72 -19.06 19.73 -5.91
N GLU A 73 -20.27 20.02 -6.37
CA GLU A 73 -21.40 20.40 -5.49
C GLU A 73 -22.16 19.20 -4.90
N GLN A 74 -21.67 18.00 -5.11
CA GLN A 74 -22.23 16.79 -4.52
C GLN A 74 -21.39 16.38 -3.30
N ARG A 75 -22.05 15.80 -2.31
CA ARG A 75 -21.33 15.18 -1.17
C ARG A 75 -20.58 13.96 -1.66
N MET A 76 -19.36 13.78 -1.21
CA MET A 76 -18.50 12.69 -1.65
C MET A 76 -18.09 11.83 -0.45
N LYS A 77 -18.15 10.52 -0.63
CA LYS A 77 -17.58 9.54 0.30
C LYS A 77 -16.39 8.87 -0.35
N CYS A 78 -15.21 9.10 0.22
CA CYS A 78 -13.93 8.58 -0.29
C CYS A 78 -13.37 7.52 0.65
N ARG A 79 -13.03 6.35 0.11
CA ARG A 79 -12.16 5.38 0.77
C ARG A 79 -10.73 5.69 0.37
N VAL A 80 -9.84 5.73 1.35
CA VAL A 80 -8.42 6.02 1.15
C VAL A 80 -7.61 4.83 1.62
N LEU A 81 -6.65 4.42 0.81
CA LEU A 81 -5.64 3.44 1.16
C LEU A 81 -4.27 4.09 0.94
N ALA A 82 -3.42 4.07 1.95
CA ALA A 82 -2.06 4.60 1.87
C ALA A 82 -1.04 3.53 2.24
N TYR A 83 -0.01 3.41 1.44
CA TYR A 83 1.12 2.53 1.68
C TYR A 83 2.41 3.36 1.64
N VAL A 84 3.17 3.32 2.72
CA VAL A 84 4.43 4.08 2.86
C VAL A 84 5.56 3.12 3.19
N THR A 85 6.63 3.15 2.40
CA THR A 85 7.86 2.41 2.66
C THR A 85 8.98 3.37 3.06
N SER A 86 9.77 2.98 4.03
CA SER A 86 10.92 3.74 4.51
C SER A 86 12.05 2.80 4.93
N ALA A 87 13.24 3.32 5.19
CA ALA A 87 14.36 2.53 5.70
C ALA A 87 14.06 1.82 7.04
N LYS A 88 13.09 2.31 7.82
CA LYS A 88 12.63 1.69 9.06
C LYS A 88 11.44 0.73 8.88
N GLY A 89 11.08 0.42 7.63
CA GLY A 89 10.02 -0.51 7.26
C GLY A 89 8.77 0.17 6.72
N ALA A 90 7.79 -0.66 6.39
CA ALA A 90 6.54 -0.24 5.77
C ALA A 90 5.46 0.10 6.80
N ALA A 91 4.50 0.92 6.36
CA ALA A 91 3.27 1.22 7.05
C ALA A 91 2.11 1.21 6.04
N LEU A 92 1.00 0.61 6.42
CA LEU A 92 -0.24 0.57 5.66
C LEU A 92 -1.35 1.23 6.47
N GLY A 93 -2.11 2.10 5.84
CA GLY A 93 -3.25 2.77 6.47
C GLY A 93 -4.44 2.82 5.54
N ARG A 94 -5.63 2.79 6.13
CA ARG A 94 -6.90 2.91 5.41
C ARG A 94 -7.87 3.77 6.20
N GLY A 95 -8.70 4.51 5.49
CA GLY A 95 -9.71 5.36 6.11
C GLY A 95 -10.88 5.65 5.18
N THR A 96 -11.92 6.27 5.73
CA THR A 96 -13.05 6.76 4.97
C THR A 96 -13.28 8.22 5.34
N LEU A 97 -13.36 9.07 4.34
CA LEU A 97 -13.62 10.50 4.49
C LEU A 97 -14.95 10.85 3.84
N VAL A 98 -15.71 11.69 4.51
CA VAL A 98 -16.95 12.29 3.97
C VAL A 98 -16.68 13.77 3.76
N LEU A 99 -16.74 14.17 2.50
CA LEU A 99 -16.50 15.54 2.05
C LEU A 99 -17.84 16.20 1.72
N ALA A 100 -18.03 17.39 2.25
CA ALA A 100 -19.19 18.21 1.92
C ALA A 100 -19.08 18.76 0.48
N PRO A 101 -20.14 19.32 -0.10
CA PRO A 101 -20.10 20.07 -1.34
C PRO A 101 -19.07 21.21 -1.31
N LYS A 102 -18.52 21.56 -2.45
CA LYS A 102 -17.56 22.67 -2.61
C LYS A 102 -18.05 23.96 -1.99
N SER A 103 -19.34 24.27 -2.16
CA SER A 103 -19.98 25.48 -1.60
C SER A 103 -19.90 25.59 -0.08
N GLN A 104 -19.64 24.47 0.63
CA GLN A 104 -19.47 24.48 2.09
C GLN A 104 -18.03 24.76 2.57
N GLY A 105 -17.15 25.17 1.66
CA GLY A 105 -15.82 25.69 2.01
C GLY A 105 -14.95 24.70 2.80
N ALA A 106 -14.66 25.01 4.06
CA ALA A 106 -13.79 24.17 4.90
C ALA A 106 -14.30 22.74 5.10
N ALA A 107 -15.61 22.53 5.11
CA ALA A 107 -16.22 21.19 5.24
C ALA A 107 -16.03 20.32 4.00
N ALA A 108 -15.73 20.93 2.83
CA ALA A 108 -15.39 20.24 1.61
C ALA A 108 -13.94 19.70 1.60
N LYS A 109 -13.12 20.06 2.61
CA LYS A 109 -11.75 19.59 2.77
C LYS A 109 -11.65 18.69 3.98
N LYS A 110 -10.98 17.54 3.83
CA LYS A 110 -10.72 16.59 4.90
C LYS A 110 -9.34 15.97 4.72
N SER A 111 -8.71 15.64 5.84
CA SER A 111 -7.43 14.95 5.84
C SER A 111 -7.54 13.57 6.48
N TYR A 112 -6.82 12.63 5.90
CA TYR A 112 -6.52 11.33 6.49
C TYR A 112 -5.08 11.36 6.98
N THR A 113 -4.83 10.91 8.19
CA THR A 113 -3.50 10.91 8.79
C THR A 113 -3.17 9.54 9.34
N MET A 114 -1.97 9.04 9.04
CA MET A 114 -1.46 7.80 9.58
C MET A 114 -0.05 7.97 10.17
N ARG A 115 0.27 7.17 11.18
CA ARG A 115 1.62 7.12 11.73
C ARG A 115 2.53 6.33 10.81
N VAL A 116 3.72 6.85 10.57
CA VAL A 116 4.78 6.19 9.81
C VAL A 116 6.02 6.05 10.68
N LYS A 117 6.95 5.19 10.31
CA LYS A 117 8.16 4.94 11.12
C LYS A 117 9.22 6.03 10.93
N MET A 118 9.21 6.72 9.79
CA MET A 118 10.16 7.76 9.43
C MET A 118 9.54 8.69 8.39
N ILE A 119 9.95 9.96 8.38
CA ILE A 119 9.65 10.90 7.31
C ILE A 119 10.52 10.59 6.09
N GLY A 120 9.95 10.71 4.91
CA GLY A 120 10.60 10.35 3.66
C GLY A 120 10.43 8.87 3.33
N GLY A 121 10.84 8.50 2.14
CA GLY A 121 10.59 7.20 1.55
C GLY A 121 9.58 7.29 0.41
N SER A 122 9.17 6.13 -0.11
CA SER A 122 8.16 6.04 -1.17
C SER A 122 6.77 5.95 -0.55
N SER A 123 5.83 6.73 -1.07
CA SER A 123 4.42 6.65 -0.71
C SER A 123 3.59 6.33 -1.95
N GLN A 124 2.55 5.55 -1.75
CA GLN A 124 1.52 5.27 -2.73
C GLN A 124 0.17 5.44 -2.05
N SER A 125 -0.71 6.22 -2.65
CA SER A 125 -2.08 6.38 -2.20
C SER A 125 -3.04 5.95 -3.31
N THR A 126 -4.14 5.34 -2.90
CA THR A 126 -5.27 5.08 -3.79
C THR A 126 -6.53 5.57 -3.11
N ARG A 127 -7.45 6.10 -3.91
CA ARG A 127 -8.75 6.56 -3.43
C ARG A 127 -9.87 6.07 -4.32
N GLU A 128 -10.96 5.73 -3.70
CA GLU A 128 -12.23 5.44 -4.34
C GLU A 128 -13.27 6.39 -3.78
N CYS A 129 -13.75 7.32 -4.60
CA CYS A 129 -14.73 8.32 -4.20
C CYS A 129 -16.04 8.10 -4.96
N ARG A 130 -17.17 8.25 -4.24
CA ARG A 130 -18.51 8.20 -4.82
C ARG A 130 -19.38 9.30 -4.22
N ALA A 131 -20.24 9.87 -5.03
CA ALA A 131 -21.30 10.74 -4.58
C ALA A 131 -22.38 9.96 -3.79
N PHE A 132 -23.06 10.60 -2.88
CA PHE A 132 -24.17 10.02 -2.12
C PHE A 132 -25.13 11.10 -1.61
#